data_6b04c4158b2999da3292119457fcccb7
#
_entry.id   6b04c4158b2999da3292119457fcccb7
#
_cell.length_a   1.000
_cell.length_b   1.000
_cell.length_c   1.000
_cell.angle_alpha   90.00
_cell.angle_beta   90.00
_cell.angle_gamma   90.00
#
_symmetry.space_group_name_H-M   'P 1'
#
loop_
_entity.id
_entity.type
_entity.pdbx_description
1 polymer ?
#
loop_
_entity_poly.entity_id
_entity_poly.type
_entity_poly.pdbx_seq_one_letter_code
_entity_poly.pdbx_strand_id
1 'polypeptide(L)'
;MSDGKPSGEDTVDARKEKGQGTPFLTDAGVDYTDAKPHSDAFQYNMNYGSLGQCVIINNKNFHRKTSMGVRNGTDEDAKSVMATFSKLGFKVSIANDQTVSEMKNLLTKVSREDHSKSAMFVCVLLSHGDDGMIYGTDGAIPMKTLFELFRGDRCTSLVGKPKLFFIQACRGTGLDPGVESDGESEMETKRIPVEADFLYAYSTAPGYYAWRNVIQGSWFISSLCEMLLKYGKQLEIMQIMTRVNHKVAFDFESYSNMPGFGGKKQIPCIVSMLTKDLYFPK
;
A
#
# COMPACT_ATOMS: atom_id res chain seq x y z
N MET A 1 -17.09 13.48 -49.89
CA MET A 1 -17.48 12.96 -48.56
C MET A 1 -16.20 12.86 -47.76
N SER A 2 -16.02 13.77 -46.84
CA SER A 2 -14.80 13.89 -46.03
C SER A 2 -15.17 13.45 -44.61
N ASP A 3 -14.59 12.32 -44.18
CA ASP A 3 -14.75 11.82 -42.83
C ASP A 3 -13.85 12.61 -41.88
N GLY A 4 -14.47 13.49 -41.09
CA GLY A 4 -13.83 14.20 -39.99
C GLY A 4 -13.59 13.27 -38.81
N LYS A 5 -12.34 13.08 -38.43
CA LYS A 5 -12.00 12.52 -37.09
C LYS A 5 -12.36 13.50 -36.01
N PRO A 6 -13.00 13.06 -34.89
CA PRO A 6 -13.21 13.93 -33.76
C PRO A 6 -11.87 14.15 -33.00
N SER A 7 -11.42 15.39 -32.94
CA SER A 7 -10.37 15.83 -32.03
C SER A 7 -10.99 16.01 -30.63
N GLY A 8 -10.84 15.05 -29.75
CA GLY A 8 -11.20 15.20 -28.35
C GLY A 8 -10.07 15.87 -27.58
N GLU A 9 -10.32 17.01 -26.95
CA GLU A 9 -9.43 17.57 -25.92
C GLU A 9 -9.69 16.87 -24.61
N ASP A 10 -8.62 16.44 -23.93
CA ASP A 10 -8.71 15.88 -22.56
C ASP A 10 -9.19 16.94 -21.60
N THR A 11 -10.22 16.63 -20.83
CA THR A 11 -10.79 17.54 -19.82
C THR A 11 -10.53 16.99 -18.41
N VAL A 12 -10.27 17.91 -17.48
CA VAL A 12 -10.07 17.58 -16.05
C VAL A 12 -11.36 17.88 -15.30
N ASP A 13 -11.86 16.93 -14.53
CA ASP A 13 -13.07 17.03 -13.71
C ASP A 13 -12.95 17.93 -12.47
N ALA A 14 -11.99 18.88 -12.46
CA ALA A 14 -11.79 19.84 -11.40
C ALA A 14 -11.92 21.28 -11.93
N ARG A 15 -12.43 22.20 -11.10
CA ARG A 15 -12.57 23.63 -11.43
C ARG A 15 -11.25 24.23 -11.87
N LYS A 16 -11.21 24.85 -13.05
CA LYS A 16 -10.05 25.55 -13.62
C LYS A 16 -9.70 26.80 -12.81
N GLU A 17 -8.49 26.87 -12.28
CA GLU A 17 -7.79 28.14 -12.10
C GLU A 17 -7.04 28.51 -13.37
N LYS A 18 -7.11 29.79 -13.78
CA LYS A 18 -6.52 30.28 -15.03
C LYS A 18 -4.99 30.34 -14.91
N GLY A 19 -4.30 29.42 -15.59
CA GLY A 19 -2.86 29.46 -15.82
C GLY A 19 -2.53 29.43 -17.31
N GLN A 20 -1.57 30.23 -17.75
CA GLN A 20 -1.14 30.38 -19.14
C GLN A 20 -0.49 29.09 -19.66
N GLY A 21 -0.95 28.59 -20.81
CA GLY A 21 -0.43 27.37 -21.46
C GLY A 21 0.84 27.65 -22.26
N THR A 22 1.79 26.73 -22.18
CA THR A 22 2.92 26.56 -23.09
C THR A 22 2.59 25.52 -24.17
N PRO A 23 3.12 25.67 -25.41
CA PRO A 23 2.72 24.80 -26.54
C PRO A 23 3.30 23.39 -26.40
N PHE A 24 2.51 22.39 -26.77
CA PHE A 24 2.90 20.98 -26.87
C PHE A 24 3.80 20.74 -28.08
N LEU A 25 4.90 19.99 -27.89
CA LEU A 25 5.68 19.41 -28.96
C LEU A 25 5.00 18.13 -29.46
N THR A 26 4.80 18.04 -30.77
CA THR A 26 4.17 16.89 -31.44
C THR A 26 5.11 15.69 -31.44
N ASP A 27 4.54 14.54 -31.13
CA ASP A 27 5.17 13.22 -31.06
C ASP A 27 5.66 12.72 -32.43
N ALA A 28 6.89 12.22 -32.45
CA ALA A 28 7.39 11.39 -33.55
C ALA A 28 6.94 9.95 -33.23
N GLY A 29 6.00 9.43 -34.04
CA GLY A 29 5.41 8.11 -33.88
C GLY A 29 6.46 7.01 -33.69
N VAL A 30 6.38 6.32 -32.57
CA VAL A 30 7.14 5.10 -32.29
C VAL A 30 6.33 3.93 -32.85
N ASP A 31 6.89 3.27 -33.89
CA ASP A 31 6.32 2.05 -34.46
C ASP A 31 6.50 0.89 -33.49
N TYR A 32 5.39 0.34 -33.01
CA TYR A 32 5.36 -0.77 -32.02
C TYR A 32 5.44 -2.17 -32.68
N THR A 33 5.63 -2.26 -33.98
CA THR A 33 5.43 -3.53 -34.70
C THR A 33 6.62 -4.49 -34.67
N ASP A 34 7.83 -4.07 -34.25
CA ASP A 34 9.04 -4.91 -34.28
C ASP A 34 9.82 -5.04 -32.94
N ALA A 35 9.29 -4.53 -31.83
CA ALA A 35 9.89 -4.78 -30.56
C ALA A 35 9.51 -6.18 -30.07
N LYS A 36 10.44 -7.13 -30.08
CA LYS A 36 10.37 -8.29 -29.20
C LYS A 36 10.03 -7.76 -27.80
N PRO A 37 9.04 -8.35 -27.09
CA PRO A 37 8.71 -7.89 -25.75
C PRO A 37 9.98 -7.99 -24.91
N HIS A 38 10.66 -6.86 -24.68
CA HIS A 38 11.71 -6.76 -23.66
C HIS A 38 10.98 -6.90 -22.32
N SER A 39 10.91 -8.14 -21.82
CA SER A 39 10.31 -8.45 -20.51
C SER A 39 10.84 -7.52 -19.42
N ASP A 40 12.07 -7.06 -19.54
CA ASP A 40 12.75 -6.19 -18.60
C ASP A 40 12.19 -4.75 -18.56
N ALA A 41 11.55 -4.25 -19.62
CA ALA A 41 10.99 -2.90 -19.65
C ALA A 41 9.78 -2.76 -18.70
N PHE A 42 9.02 -3.84 -18.51
CA PHE A 42 7.82 -3.89 -17.67
C PHE A 42 8.03 -4.58 -16.33
N GLN A 43 9.27 -4.86 -15.92
CA GLN A 43 9.60 -5.39 -14.60
C GLN A 43 10.48 -4.40 -13.84
N TYR A 44 10.23 -4.29 -12.51
CA TYR A 44 11.16 -3.57 -11.66
C TYR A 44 12.50 -4.30 -11.58
N ASN A 45 13.57 -3.55 -11.73
CA ASN A 45 14.90 -4.09 -11.53
C ASN A 45 15.11 -4.42 -10.04
N MET A 46 15.40 -5.69 -9.73
CA MET A 46 15.74 -6.16 -8.38
C MET A 46 17.24 -6.39 -8.20
N ASN A 47 18.06 -6.10 -9.22
CA ASN A 47 19.51 -6.32 -9.18
C ASN A 47 20.22 -5.14 -8.52
N TYR A 48 20.01 -4.99 -7.22
CA TYR A 48 20.64 -4.03 -6.34
C TYR A 48 21.47 -4.73 -5.26
N GLY A 49 22.31 -3.98 -4.54
CA GLY A 49 23.11 -4.50 -3.43
C GLY A 49 22.27 -5.02 -2.24
N SER A 50 21.02 -4.59 -2.13
CA SER A 50 20.05 -5.10 -1.15
C SER A 50 18.62 -5.00 -1.69
N LEU A 51 17.71 -5.81 -1.14
CA LEU A 51 16.29 -5.69 -1.45
C LEU A 51 15.70 -4.39 -0.86
N GLY A 52 16.23 -3.96 0.26
CA GLY A 52 15.86 -2.71 0.92
C GLY A 52 15.41 -2.91 2.37
N GLN A 53 14.76 -1.88 2.90
CA GLN A 53 14.27 -1.88 4.28
C GLN A 53 12.78 -2.21 4.34
N CYS A 54 12.39 -2.92 5.42
CA CYS A 54 11.01 -3.04 5.88
C CYS A 54 10.90 -2.42 7.27
N VAL A 55 10.18 -1.31 7.38
CA VAL A 55 9.95 -0.61 8.65
C VAL A 55 8.56 -0.98 9.17
N ILE A 56 8.48 -1.52 10.38
CA ILE A 56 7.23 -1.89 11.05
C ILE A 56 6.99 -0.89 12.18
N ILE A 57 5.82 -0.22 12.17
CA ILE A 57 5.33 0.57 13.30
C ILE A 57 4.18 -0.23 13.93
N ASN A 58 4.36 -0.68 15.17
CA ASN A 58 3.42 -1.50 15.90
C ASN A 58 2.91 -0.77 17.15
N ASN A 59 1.74 -0.14 17.05
CA ASN A 59 1.10 0.57 18.15
C ASN A 59 0.06 -0.32 18.83
N LYS A 60 0.33 -0.68 20.07
CA LYS A 60 -0.49 -1.53 20.92
C LYS A 60 -1.19 -0.76 22.03
N ASN A 61 -0.44 0.07 22.75
CA ASN A 61 -0.89 0.78 23.94
C ASN A 61 -1.11 2.26 23.62
N PHE A 62 -2.26 2.80 24.00
CA PHE A 62 -2.66 4.18 23.64
C PHE A 62 -2.91 4.99 24.92
N HIS A 63 -2.59 6.27 24.88
CA HIS A 63 -2.88 7.20 25.96
C HIS A 63 -4.40 7.33 26.15
N ARG A 64 -4.84 7.43 27.39
CA ARG A 64 -6.27 7.55 27.73
C ARG A 64 -6.99 8.68 26.99
N LYS A 65 -6.29 9.78 26.69
CA LYS A 65 -6.85 10.92 25.94
C LYS A 65 -7.32 10.59 24.53
N THR A 66 -6.83 9.49 23.93
CA THR A 66 -7.24 9.06 22.58
C THR A 66 -8.54 8.28 22.59
N SER A 67 -9.00 7.80 23.76
CA SER A 67 -10.11 6.87 23.91
C SER A 67 -9.94 5.54 23.14
N MET A 68 -8.71 5.23 22.67
CA MET A 68 -8.41 4.00 21.97
C MET A 68 -8.03 2.87 22.91
N GLY A 69 -8.63 1.69 22.69
CA GLY A 69 -8.34 0.48 23.45
C GLY A 69 -7.00 -0.16 23.09
N VAL A 70 -6.52 -1.04 23.97
CA VAL A 70 -5.32 -1.85 23.72
C VAL A 70 -5.54 -2.77 22.53
N ARG A 71 -4.58 -2.82 21.60
CA ARG A 71 -4.64 -3.68 20.39
C ARG A 71 -4.02 -5.05 20.66
N ASN A 72 -4.71 -5.89 21.44
CA ASN A 72 -4.27 -7.26 21.69
C ASN A 72 -4.18 -8.06 20.37
N GLY A 73 -3.14 -8.90 20.23
CA GLY A 73 -2.86 -9.68 19.02
C GLY A 73 -2.00 -8.95 17.98
N THR A 74 -1.74 -7.62 18.13
CA THR A 74 -0.90 -6.88 17.19
C THR A 74 0.57 -7.30 17.22
N ASP A 75 1.04 -7.84 18.35
CA ASP A 75 2.41 -8.35 18.48
C ASP A 75 2.62 -9.63 17.63
N GLU A 76 1.57 -10.45 17.47
CA GLU A 76 1.62 -11.61 16.57
C GLU A 76 1.67 -11.16 15.09
N ASP A 77 0.95 -10.10 14.74
CA ASP A 77 1.07 -9.48 13.42
C ASP A 77 2.50 -8.99 13.17
N ALA A 78 3.05 -8.20 14.10
CA ALA A 78 4.39 -7.65 13.99
C ALA A 78 5.47 -8.73 13.86
N LYS A 79 5.36 -9.81 14.65
CA LYS A 79 6.26 -10.97 14.62
C LYS A 79 6.19 -11.70 13.27
N SER A 80 4.97 -11.93 12.76
CA SER A 80 4.74 -12.60 11.48
C SER A 80 5.29 -11.77 10.32
N VAL A 81 5.05 -10.45 10.31
CA VAL A 81 5.61 -9.52 9.33
C VAL A 81 7.13 -9.54 9.36
N MET A 82 7.74 -9.41 10.56
CA MET A 82 9.18 -9.42 10.72
C MET A 82 9.80 -10.70 10.16
N ALA A 83 9.25 -11.87 10.51
CA ALA A 83 9.73 -13.16 10.03
C ALA A 83 9.58 -13.28 8.50
N THR A 84 8.44 -12.86 7.95
CA THR A 84 8.14 -12.95 6.51
C THR A 84 9.07 -12.07 5.69
N PHE A 85 9.19 -10.79 6.02
CA PHE A 85 10.03 -9.86 5.25
C PHE A 85 11.53 -10.13 5.45
N SER A 86 11.96 -10.62 6.62
CA SER A 86 13.33 -11.10 6.80
C SER A 86 13.63 -12.29 5.89
N LYS A 87 12.68 -13.26 5.77
CA LYS A 87 12.82 -14.43 4.88
C LYS A 87 12.82 -14.04 3.39
N LEU A 88 12.15 -12.95 3.03
CA LEU A 88 12.20 -12.38 1.68
C LEU A 88 13.52 -11.65 1.39
N GLY A 89 14.33 -11.33 2.40
CA GLY A 89 15.64 -10.69 2.24
C GLY A 89 15.68 -9.20 2.59
N PHE A 90 14.64 -8.67 3.25
CA PHE A 90 14.64 -7.27 3.71
C PHE A 90 15.45 -7.11 5.01
N LYS A 91 16.03 -5.92 5.17
CA LYS A 91 16.48 -5.43 6.47
C LYS A 91 15.27 -4.93 7.25
N VAL A 92 14.80 -5.72 8.22
CA VAL A 92 13.58 -5.39 8.97
C VAL A 92 13.92 -4.65 10.25
N SER A 93 13.15 -3.59 10.54
CA SER A 93 13.16 -2.87 11.82
C SER A 93 11.75 -2.70 12.35
N ILE A 94 11.60 -2.70 13.68
CA ILE A 94 10.32 -2.52 14.34
C ILE A 94 10.41 -1.40 15.37
N ALA A 95 9.39 -0.55 15.39
CA ALA A 95 9.18 0.48 16.41
C ALA A 95 7.81 0.26 17.07
N ASN A 96 7.82 0.02 18.37
CA ASN A 96 6.62 -0.24 19.15
C ASN A 96 6.13 1.03 19.84
N ASP A 97 4.80 1.18 19.95
CA ASP A 97 4.12 2.20 20.73
C ASP A 97 4.60 3.64 20.47
N GLN A 98 4.65 4.00 19.19
CA GLN A 98 5.12 5.31 18.74
C GLN A 98 4.01 6.37 18.85
N THR A 99 4.35 7.53 19.39
CA THR A 99 3.55 8.75 19.29
C THR A 99 3.49 9.24 17.84
N VAL A 100 2.57 10.16 17.53
CA VAL A 100 2.48 10.81 16.21
C VAL A 100 3.82 11.44 15.81
N SER A 101 4.48 12.13 16.75
CA SER A 101 5.77 12.76 16.50
C SER A 101 6.87 11.75 16.21
N GLU A 102 6.93 10.66 16.97
CA GLU A 102 7.92 9.59 16.79
C GLU A 102 7.71 8.85 15.48
N MET A 103 6.46 8.52 15.10
CA MET A 103 6.15 7.93 13.80
C MET A 103 6.65 8.82 12.65
N LYS A 104 6.35 10.12 12.70
CA LYS A 104 6.77 11.09 11.70
C LYS A 104 8.30 11.23 11.66
N ASN A 105 8.96 11.32 12.80
CA ASN A 105 10.40 11.45 12.91
C ASN A 105 11.13 10.21 12.39
N LEU A 106 10.64 9.00 12.75
CA LEU A 106 11.18 7.74 12.25
C LEU A 106 11.11 7.67 10.73
N LEU A 107 9.93 7.89 10.14
CA LEU A 107 9.76 7.82 8.69
C LEU A 107 10.47 8.96 7.95
N THR A 108 10.56 10.16 8.56
CA THR A 108 11.40 11.26 8.03
C THR A 108 12.88 10.88 8.00
N LYS A 109 13.38 10.23 9.07
CA LYS A 109 14.77 9.74 9.09
C LYS A 109 14.99 8.72 7.98
N VAL A 110 14.12 7.72 7.87
CA VAL A 110 14.23 6.66 6.87
C VAL A 110 14.15 7.24 5.44
N SER A 111 13.24 8.17 5.17
CA SER A 111 13.11 8.77 3.83
C SER A 111 14.32 9.60 3.39
N ARG A 112 15.17 10.03 4.35
CA ARG A 112 16.42 10.78 4.10
C ARG A 112 17.66 9.89 3.99
N GLU A 113 17.53 8.59 4.27
CA GLU A 113 18.62 7.64 4.07
C GLU A 113 18.90 7.47 2.56
N ASP A 114 20.10 7.03 2.24
CA ASP A 114 20.46 6.68 0.86
C ASP A 114 19.91 5.30 0.49
N HIS A 115 18.90 5.28 -0.35
CA HIS A 115 18.30 4.07 -0.92
C HIS A 115 18.87 3.69 -2.30
N SER A 116 19.95 4.32 -2.76
CA SER A 116 20.51 4.08 -4.10
C SER A 116 20.84 2.60 -4.35
N LYS A 117 21.28 1.88 -3.31
CA LYS A 117 21.62 0.45 -3.34
C LYS A 117 20.45 -0.48 -2.98
N SER A 118 19.27 0.04 -2.76
CA SER A 118 18.05 -0.72 -2.42
C SER A 118 17.16 -0.88 -3.65
N ALA A 119 16.57 -2.08 -3.81
CA ALA A 119 15.63 -2.35 -4.89
C ALA A 119 14.25 -1.69 -4.63
N MET A 120 13.83 -1.63 -3.35
CA MET A 120 12.52 -1.09 -2.95
C MET A 120 12.51 -0.67 -1.49
N PHE A 121 11.38 -0.11 -1.05
CA PHE A 121 11.08 0.20 0.35
C PHE A 121 9.73 -0.40 0.76
N VAL A 122 9.65 -0.89 2.00
CA VAL A 122 8.41 -1.42 2.60
C VAL A 122 8.16 -0.76 3.95
N CYS A 123 6.91 -0.36 4.19
CA CYS A 123 6.44 0.11 5.49
C CYS A 123 5.17 -0.64 5.90
N VAL A 124 5.13 -1.13 7.12
CA VAL A 124 3.95 -1.80 7.69
C VAL A 124 3.46 -1.02 8.91
N LEU A 125 2.22 -0.56 8.84
CA LEU A 125 1.58 0.21 9.91
C LEU A 125 0.52 -0.65 10.59
N LEU A 126 0.74 -0.96 11.88
CA LEU A 126 -0.17 -1.72 12.72
C LEU A 126 -0.68 -0.78 13.83
N SER A 127 -1.87 -0.21 13.67
CA SER A 127 -2.41 0.75 14.63
C SER A 127 -3.94 0.81 14.60
N HIS A 128 -4.54 1.65 15.42
CA HIS A 128 -5.89 2.16 15.18
C HIS A 128 -5.89 3.12 14.01
N GLY A 129 -7.03 3.26 13.35
CA GLY A 129 -7.22 4.19 12.25
C GLY A 129 -8.67 4.56 12.04
N ASP A 130 -8.87 5.55 11.21
CA ASP A 130 -10.14 5.99 10.65
C ASP A 130 -9.93 6.34 9.18
N ASP A 131 -10.95 6.82 8.47
CA ASP A 131 -10.77 7.13 7.04
C ASP A 131 -9.66 8.17 6.82
N GLY A 132 -8.63 7.76 6.08
CA GLY A 132 -7.45 8.58 5.82
C GLY A 132 -6.51 8.84 7.01
N MET A 133 -6.85 8.38 8.23
CA MET A 133 -6.11 8.66 9.46
C MET A 133 -5.46 7.40 10.06
N ILE A 134 -4.31 7.57 10.72
CA ILE A 134 -3.64 6.55 11.51
C ILE A 134 -3.31 7.10 12.89
N TYR A 135 -3.41 6.28 13.94
CA TYR A 135 -3.14 6.71 15.31
C TYR A 135 -1.68 6.43 15.71
N GLY A 136 -0.99 7.47 16.18
CA GLY A 136 0.07 7.29 17.15
C GLY A 136 -0.51 7.00 18.53
N THR A 137 0.31 6.67 19.51
CA THR A 137 -0.16 6.36 20.86
C THR A 137 -0.83 7.54 21.57
N ASP A 138 -0.61 8.76 21.09
CA ASP A 138 -1.04 10.02 21.69
C ASP A 138 -2.06 10.82 20.89
N GLY A 139 -2.41 10.39 19.67
CA GLY A 139 -3.35 11.08 18.78
C GLY A 139 -3.34 10.52 17.36
N ALA A 140 -4.06 11.13 16.43
CA ALA A 140 -4.15 10.73 15.04
C ALA A 140 -3.37 11.67 14.11
N ILE A 141 -2.93 11.15 12.97
CA ILE A 141 -2.27 11.90 11.88
C ILE A 141 -2.82 11.42 10.53
N PRO A 142 -3.00 12.31 9.53
CA PRO A 142 -3.32 11.87 8.18
C PRO A 142 -2.23 10.94 7.64
N MET A 143 -2.61 9.76 7.13
CA MET A 143 -1.66 8.80 6.55
C MET A 143 -0.86 9.42 5.40
N LYS A 144 -1.50 10.30 4.62
CA LYS A 144 -0.86 11.06 3.55
C LYS A 144 0.41 11.80 4.03
N THR A 145 0.40 12.36 5.24
CA THR A 145 1.57 13.05 5.82
C THR A 145 2.79 12.14 5.97
N LEU A 146 2.57 10.84 6.21
CA LEU A 146 3.63 9.85 6.32
C LEU A 146 4.09 9.36 4.94
N PHE A 147 3.16 9.15 4.01
CA PHE A 147 3.46 8.64 2.67
C PHE A 147 4.21 9.66 1.80
N GLU A 148 3.85 10.94 1.91
CA GLU A 148 4.50 12.04 1.18
C GLU A 148 6.01 12.16 1.43
N LEU A 149 6.50 11.61 2.54
CA LEU A 149 7.95 11.59 2.84
C LEU A 149 8.75 10.78 1.80
N PHE A 150 8.10 9.83 1.13
CA PHE A 150 8.72 8.91 0.17
C PHE A 150 8.40 9.25 -1.29
N ARG A 151 7.71 10.36 -1.55
CA ARG A 151 7.44 10.85 -2.89
C ARG A 151 8.73 11.14 -3.64
N GLY A 152 8.69 11.01 -4.97
CA GLY A 152 9.86 11.18 -5.82
C GLY A 152 10.53 12.57 -5.73
N ASP A 153 9.79 13.61 -5.37
CA ASP A 153 10.30 14.96 -5.10
C ASP A 153 10.96 15.13 -3.72
N ARG A 154 10.76 14.20 -2.80
CA ARG A 154 11.30 14.23 -1.42
C ARG A 154 12.31 13.14 -1.12
N CYS A 155 12.17 11.98 -1.75
CA CYS A 155 13.05 10.82 -1.59
C CYS A 155 13.57 10.36 -2.96
N THR A 156 14.50 11.13 -3.53
CA THR A 156 15.00 10.95 -4.90
C THR A 156 15.70 9.61 -5.12
N SER A 157 16.31 9.02 -4.08
CA SER A 157 16.96 7.71 -4.16
C SER A 157 15.98 6.53 -4.28
N LEU A 158 14.66 6.76 -4.12
CA LEU A 158 13.58 5.79 -4.38
C LEU A 158 12.78 6.08 -5.66
N VAL A 159 13.15 7.06 -6.47
CA VAL A 159 12.53 7.30 -7.79
C VAL A 159 12.69 6.06 -8.68
N GLY A 160 11.59 5.63 -9.32
CA GLY A 160 11.56 4.43 -10.15
C GLY A 160 11.65 3.09 -9.39
N LYS A 161 11.54 3.12 -8.06
CA LYS A 161 11.60 1.94 -7.21
C LYS A 161 10.29 1.76 -6.44
N PRO A 162 9.80 0.52 -6.24
CA PRO A 162 8.56 0.26 -5.50
C PRO A 162 8.62 0.72 -4.05
N LYS A 163 7.54 1.37 -3.62
CA LYS A 163 7.28 1.82 -2.25
C LYS A 163 5.98 1.19 -1.76
N LEU A 164 6.09 0.14 -0.94
CA LEU A 164 4.96 -0.68 -0.52
C LEU A 164 4.55 -0.31 0.91
N PHE A 165 3.28 0.04 1.08
CA PHE A 165 2.70 0.34 2.39
C PHE A 165 1.59 -0.68 2.69
N PHE A 166 1.73 -1.45 3.75
CA PHE A 166 0.73 -2.37 4.27
C PHE A 166 0.13 -1.79 5.55
N ILE A 167 -1.19 -1.57 5.57
CA ILE A 167 -1.85 -0.82 6.63
C ILE A 167 -2.93 -1.70 7.28
N GLN A 168 -2.66 -2.17 8.50
CA GLN A 168 -3.64 -2.84 9.36
C GLN A 168 -4.21 -1.81 10.32
N ALA A 169 -5.33 -1.21 9.91
CA ALA A 169 -6.09 -0.22 10.68
C ALA A 169 -7.54 -0.19 10.19
N CYS A 170 -8.48 0.21 11.04
CA CYS A 170 -9.85 0.50 10.61
C CYS A 170 -9.87 1.72 9.67
N ARG A 171 -10.87 1.79 8.81
CA ARG A 171 -11.14 2.90 7.88
C ARG A 171 -12.54 3.46 8.06
N GLY A 172 -13.10 3.34 9.24
CA GLY A 172 -14.46 3.75 9.62
C GLY A 172 -15.09 2.75 10.59
N THR A 173 -16.38 2.90 10.84
CA THR A 173 -17.14 2.11 11.84
C THR A 173 -18.15 1.15 11.22
N GLY A 174 -18.21 1.04 9.88
CA GLY A 174 -19.09 0.13 9.17
C GLY A 174 -18.71 -1.33 9.36
N LEU A 175 -19.72 -2.20 9.43
CA LEU A 175 -19.58 -3.66 9.45
C LEU A 175 -20.12 -4.20 8.13
N ASP A 176 -19.28 -4.89 7.36
CA ASP A 176 -19.62 -5.40 6.03
C ASP A 176 -20.60 -6.58 6.12
N PRO A 177 -21.84 -6.45 5.63
CA PRO A 177 -22.79 -7.55 5.58
C PRO A 177 -22.60 -8.48 4.37
N GLY A 178 -21.73 -8.11 3.40
CA GLY A 178 -21.49 -8.81 2.13
C GLY A 178 -22.57 -8.55 1.06
N VAL A 179 -22.15 -8.18 -0.17
CA VAL A 179 -22.96 -8.14 -1.43
C VAL A 179 -22.06 -8.26 -2.66
N GLU A 180 -22.60 -8.63 -3.83
CA GLU A 180 -21.87 -8.99 -5.06
C GLU A 180 -21.69 -7.83 -6.06
N SER A 181 -20.52 -7.80 -6.76
CA SER A 181 -20.19 -7.51 -8.17
C SER A 181 -19.84 -6.11 -8.73
N ASP A 182 -18.75 -6.05 -9.54
CA ASP A 182 -18.33 -5.42 -10.82
C ASP A 182 -17.74 -3.99 -10.95
N GLY A 183 -16.55 -3.85 -11.57
CA GLY A 183 -16.05 -3.15 -12.78
C GLY A 183 -15.09 -1.96 -12.76
N GLU A 184 -14.09 -1.91 -13.50
CA GLU A 184 -13.04 -1.22 -14.31
C GLU A 184 -12.92 0.35 -14.37
N SER A 185 -11.91 1.11 -14.91
CA SER A 185 -10.54 1.02 -15.46
C SER A 185 -9.88 2.42 -15.81
N GLU A 186 -8.56 2.47 -16.15
CA GLU A 186 -7.65 3.20 -17.10
C GLU A 186 -7.14 4.66 -16.89
N MET A 187 -6.03 5.10 -17.40
CA MET A 187 -4.63 5.22 -17.86
C MET A 187 -4.27 6.63 -18.43
N GLU A 188 -3.11 7.21 -18.59
CA GLU A 188 -1.66 7.21 -18.74
C GLU A 188 -0.97 8.62 -18.98
N THR A 189 0.36 8.89 -18.80
CA THR A 189 1.49 9.34 -19.70
C THR A 189 2.77 9.98 -19.06
N LYS A 190 3.84 10.03 -19.79
CA LYS A 190 5.33 10.08 -19.73
C LYS A 190 6.12 11.19 -18.99
N ARG A 191 5.69 11.79 -17.93
CA ARG A 191 6.55 12.23 -16.79
C ARG A 191 6.25 11.28 -15.67
N ILE A 192 7.28 10.71 -14.99
CA ILE A 192 7.01 9.86 -13.82
C ILE A 192 6.37 10.74 -12.75
N PRO A 193 5.08 10.58 -12.45
CA PRO A 193 4.42 11.38 -11.42
C PRO A 193 5.11 11.17 -10.07
N VAL A 194 5.14 12.17 -9.22
CA VAL A 194 5.75 12.08 -7.87
C VAL A 194 5.10 10.99 -6.99
N GLU A 195 3.87 10.60 -7.32
CA GLU A 195 3.09 9.53 -6.69
C GLU A 195 3.32 8.15 -7.38
N ALA A 196 4.16 8.06 -8.43
CA ALA A 196 4.42 6.79 -9.11
C ALA A 196 5.18 5.80 -8.24
N ASP A 197 4.97 4.51 -8.53
CA ASP A 197 5.63 3.37 -7.91
C ASP A 197 5.23 3.14 -6.44
N PHE A 198 4.06 3.62 -6.03
CA PHE A 198 3.46 3.30 -4.73
C PHE A 198 2.46 2.16 -4.83
N LEU A 199 2.44 1.31 -3.81
CA LEU A 199 1.38 0.36 -3.51
C LEU A 199 0.88 0.58 -2.09
N TYR A 200 -0.39 0.83 -1.92
CA TYR A 200 -1.06 0.91 -0.62
C TYR A 200 -2.02 -0.28 -0.48
N ALA A 201 -1.74 -1.16 0.47
CA ALA A 201 -2.58 -2.30 0.78
C ALA A 201 -3.23 -2.10 2.16
N TYR A 202 -4.48 -1.73 2.16
CA TYR A 202 -5.28 -1.52 3.37
C TYR A 202 -5.97 -2.82 3.76
N SER A 203 -6.02 -3.08 5.06
CA SER A 203 -6.68 -4.27 5.61
C SER A 203 -8.18 -4.37 5.31
N THR A 204 -8.82 -3.24 5.04
CA THR A 204 -10.26 -3.17 4.78
C THR A 204 -10.61 -2.05 3.79
N ALA A 205 -11.80 -2.16 3.20
CA ALA A 205 -12.38 -1.12 2.35
C ALA A 205 -12.67 0.18 3.14
N PRO A 206 -12.77 1.35 2.47
CA PRO A 206 -13.13 2.60 3.12
C PRO A 206 -14.46 2.50 3.86
N GLY A 207 -14.53 3.05 5.07
CA GLY A 207 -15.73 3.05 5.92
C GLY A 207 -15.88 1.84 6.84
N TYR A 208 -15.06 0.80 6.71
CA TYR A 208 -15.24 -0.46 7.42
C TYR A 208 -14.21 -0.75 8.50
N TYR A 209 -14.61 -1.62 9.46
CA TYR A 209 -13.72 -2.21 10.46
C TYR A 209 -12.70 -3.17 9.85
N ALA A 210 -11.52 -3.25 10.47
CA ALA A 210 -10.53 -4.28 10.20
C ALA A 210 -10.45 -5.25 11.38
N TRP A 211 -10.68 -6.53 11.13
CA TRP A 211 -10.74 -7.56 12.16
C TRP A 211 -9.36 -8.08 12.58
N ARG A 212 -9.25 -8.37 13.88
CA ARG A 212 -8.05 -8.94 14.48
C ARG A 212 -8.44 -9.93 15.60
N ASN A 213 -7.89 -11.13 15.52
CA ASN A 213 -7.97 -12.12 16.58
C ASN A 213 -6.83 -11.88 17.58
N VAL A 214 -7.13 -11.99 18.88
CA VAL A 214 -6.16 -11.72 19.96
C VAL A 214 -5.02 -12.75 20.01
N ILE A 215 -5.23 -13.96 19.48
CA ILE A 215 -4.27 -15.08 19.50
C ILE A 215 -3.59 -15.24 18.14
N GLN A 216 -4.34 -15.12 17.05
CA GLN A 216 -3.86 -15.44 15.69
C GLN A 216 -3.43 -14.20 14.90
N GLY A 217 -3.61 -12.99 15.45
CA GLY A 217 -3.38 -11.74 14.74
C GLY A 217 -4.55 -11.32 13.84
N SER A 218 -4.30 -10.36 12.96
CA SER A 218 -5.33 -9.83 12.06
C SER A 218 -5.50 -10.71 10.81
N TRP A 219 -6.72 -10.75 10.28
CA TRP A 219 -7.04 -11.52 9.08
C TRP A 219 -6.18 -11.09 7.88
N PHE A 220 -5.98 -9.79 7.73
CA PHE A 220 -5.19 -9.23 6.63
C PHE A 220 -3.70 -9.58 6.74
N ILE A 221 -3.07 -9.32 7.90
CA ILE A 221 -1.63 -9.55 8.07
C ILE A 221 -1.29 -11.03 8.02
N SER A 222 -2.10 -11.90 8.66
CA SER A 222 -1.89 -13.36 8.59
C SER A 222 -1.98 -13.87 7.15
N SER A 223 -3.00 -13.42 6.40
CA SER A 223 -3.16 -13.77 4.98
C SER A 223 -2.04 -13.22 4.11
N LEU A 224 -1.63 -11.96 4.33
CA LEU A 224 -0.49 -11.34 3.62
C LEU A 224 0.80 -12.14 3.81
N CYS A 225 1.14 -12.45 5.05
CA CYS A 225 2.35 -13.21 5.37
C CYS A 225 2.31 -14.61 4.76
N GLU A 226 1.20 -15.33 4.86
CA GLU A 226 1.03 -16.65 4.26
C GLU A 226 1.20 -16.60 2.73
N MET A 227 0.53 -15.68 2.04
CA MET A 227 0.59 -15.57 0.59
C MET A 227 1.99 -15.14 0.11
N LEU A 228 2.66 -14.23 0.81
CA LEU A 228 4.03 -13.84 0.51
C LEU A 228 5.02 -15.02 0.70
N LEU A 229 4.89 -15.79 1.77
CA LEU A 229 5.75 -16.95 2.01
C LEU A 229 5.52 -18.07 0.99
N LYS A 230 4.29 -18.26 0.56
CA LYS A 230 3.91 -19.33 -0.36
C LYS A 230 4.21 -18.98 -1.83
N TYR A 231 3.97 -17.74 -2.22
CA TYR A 231 4.00 -17.34 -3.63
C TYR A 231 4.99 -16.22 -3.94
N GLY A 232 5.63 -15.60 -2.96
CA GLY A 232 6.47 -14.41 -3.15
C GLY A 232 7.60 -14.57 -4.16
N LYS A 233 8.14 -15.79 -4.29
CA LYS A 233 9.19 -16.09 -5.28
C LYS A 233 8.68 -16.60 -6.65
N GLN A 234 7.37 -16.62 -6.86
CA GLN A 234 6.74 -17.21 -8.05
C GLN A 234 5.79 -16.28 -8.78
N LEU A 235 5.09 -15.43 -8.03
CA LEU A 235 4.02 -14.58 -8.55
C LEU A 235 4.36 -13.10 -8.41
N GLU A 236 3.79 -12.33 -9.31
CA GLU A 236 3.79 -10.88 -9.28
C GLU A 236 2.98 -10.37 -8.07
N ILE A 237 3.37 -9.21 -7.52
CA ILE A 237 2.79 -8.69 -6.26
C ILE A 237 1.26 -8.52 -6.34
N MET A 238 0.71 -8.05 -7.46
CA MET A 238 -0.75 -7.87 -7.58
C MET A 238 -1.48 -9.22 -7.63
N GLN A 239 -0.86 -10.25 -8.22
CA GLN A 239 -1.38 -11.61 -8.16
C GLN A 239 -1.36 -12.16 -6.73
N ILE A 240 -0.33 -11.83 -5.94
CA ILE A 240 -0.26 -12.18 -4.51
C ILE A 240 -1.36 -11.45 -3.75
N MET A 241 -1.53 -10.13 -3.99
CA MET A 241 -2.55 -9.33 -3.30
C MET A 241 -3.97 -9.77 -3.62
N THR A 242 -4.23 -10.22 -4.86
CA THR A 242 -5.53 -10.83 -5.22
C THR A 242 -5.79 -12.10 -4.39
N ARG A 243 -4.77 -12.92 -4.13
CA ARG A 243 -4.89 -14.11 -3.27
C ARG A 243 -5.09 -13.75 -1.80
N VAL A 244 -4.47 -12.67 -1.34
CA VAL A 244 -4.73 -12.10 0.00
C VAL A 244 -6.19 -11.67 0.12
N ASN A 245 -6.71 -10.93 -0.86
CA ASN A 245 -8.11 -10.51 -0.91
C ASN A 245 -9.05 -11.72 -0.88
N HIS A 246 -8.80 -12.72 -1.73
CA HIS A 246 -9.58 -13.97 -1.74
C HIS A 246 -9.59 -14.64 -0.37
N LYS A 247 -8.41 -14.83 0.23
CA LYS A 247 -8.30 -15.49 1.54
C LYS A 247 -9.05 -14.72 2.63
N VAL A 248 -8.89 -13.40 2.71
CA VAL A 248 -9.59 -12.59 3.71
C VAL A 248 -11.09 -12.62 3.51
N ALA A 249 -11.56 -12.55 2.25
CA ALA A 249 -12.99 -12.53 1.94
C ALA A 249 -13.68 -13.87 2.20
N PHE A 250 -13.04 -14.99 1.91
CA PHE A 250 -13.68 -16.30 1.92
C PHE A 250 -13.36 -17.14 3.16
N ASP A 251 -12.14 -17.09 3.70
CA ASP A 251 -11.72 -17.97 4.80
C ASP A 251 -12.10 -17.41 6.18
N PHE A 252 -12.51 -16.15 6.27
CA PHE A 252 -12.77 -15.50 7.55
C PHE A 252 -14.21 -15.00 7.68
N GLU A 253 -14.73 -15.19 8.88
CA GLU A 253 -15.98 -14.62 9.36
C GLU A 253 -15.84 -14.26 10.82
N SER A 254 -16.40 -13.13 11.26
CA SER A 254 -16.26 -12.70 12.64
C SER A 254 -17.09 -13.55 13.59
N TYR A 255 -16.47 -14.01 14.66
CA TYR A 255 -17.15 -14.59 15.82
C TYR A 255 -17.10 -13.59 16.98
N SER A 256 -18.25 -13.20 17.50
CA SER A 256 -18.36 -12.26 18.62
C SER A 256 -19.63 -12.52 19.41
N ASN A 257 -19.51 -12.49 20.73
CA ASN A 257 -20.65 -12.53 21.67
C ASN A 257 -21.37 -11.18 21.78
N MET A 258 -20.81 -10.11 21.21
CA MET A 258 -21.45 -8.79 21.16
C MET A 258 -22.53 -8.77 20.07
N PRO A 259 -23.77 -8.32 20.40
CA PRO A 259 -24.84 -8.22 19.42
C PRO A 259 -24.43 -7.40 18.19
N GLY A 260 -24.68 -7.95 17.00
CA GLY A 260 -24.37 -7.29 15.72
C GLY A 260 -22.92 -7.39 15.23
N PHE A 261 -21.99 -7.98 16.00
CA PHE A 261 -20.59 -8.14 15.62
C PHE A 261 -20.21 -9.55 15.15
N GLY A 262 -21.11 -10.55 15.23
CA GLY A 262 -20.91 -11.87 14.64
C GLY A 262 -21.34 -11.93 13.17
N GLY A 263 -20.80 -12.89 12.41
CA GLY A 263 -21.15 -13.12 11.01
C GLY A 263 -20.71 -12.02 10.05
N LYS A 264 -19.65 -11.28 10.35
CA LYS A 264 -19.15 -10.15 9.54
C LYS A 264 -17.98 -10.58 8.69
N LYS A 265 -17.86 -9.95 7.53
CA LYS A 265 -16.86 -10.20 6.51
C LYS A 265 -15.87 -9.03 6.44
N GLN A 266 -14.79 -9.20 5.69
CA GLN A 266 -13.80 -8.17 5.42
C GLN A 266 -13.22 -8.38 4.03
N ILE A 267 -13.00 -7.30 3.32
CA ILE A 267 -12.25 -7.29 2.06
C ILE A 267 -11.13 -6.26 2.14
N PRO A 268 -9.86 -6.61 1.92
CA PRO A 268 -8.78 -5.63 1.81
C PRO A 268 -8.95 -4.75 0.58
N CYS A 269 -8.38 -3.54 0.64
CA CYS A 269 -8.43 -2.58 -0.46
C CYS A 269 -7.01 -2.29 -0.93
N ILE A 270 -6.73 -2.58 -2.19
CA ILE A 270 -5.41 -2.41 -2.79
C ILE A 270 -5.45 -1.24 -3.76
N VAL A 271 -4.59 -0.24 -3.52
CA VAL A 271 -4.41 0.91 -4.40
C VAL A 271 -3.01 0.83 -4.97
N SER A 272 -2.89 0.62 -6.28
CA SER A 272 -1.62 0.46 -6.96
C SER A 272 -1.38 1.62 -7.91
N MET A 273 -0.22 2.24 -7.77
CA MET A 273 0.38 3.16 -8.73
C MET A 273 1.74 2.62 -9.16
N LEU A 274 1.91 1.30 -9.11
CA LEU A 274 3.07 0.63 -9.66
C LEU A 274 3.04 0.78 -11.19
N THR A 275 4.20 1.06 -11.76
CA THR A 275 4.36 1.28 -13.21
C THR A 275 4.96 0.08 -13.92
N LYS A 276 5.31 -0.96 -13.16
CA LYS A 276 5.92 -2.21 -13.65
C LYS A 276 5.50 -3.40 -12.78
N ASP A 277 5.66 -4.59 -13.31
CA ASP A 277 5.50 -5.85 -12.58
C ASP A 277 6.56 -5.97 -11.49
N LEU A 278 6.13 -6.33 -10.28
CA LEU A 278 7.00 -6.52 -9.13
C LEU A 278 7.10 -7.99 -8.75
N TYR A 279 8.26 -8.58 -8.96
CA TYR A 279 8.62 -9.92 -8.49
C TYR A 279 9.72 -9.82 -7.42
N PHE A 280 9.56 -10.54 -6.31
CA PHE A 280 10.66 -10.67 -5.36
C PHE A 280 11.74 -11.60 -5.90
N PRO A 281 13.02 -11.38 -5.58
CA PRO A 281 14.11 -12.25 -6.02
C PRO A 281 13.94 -13.70 -5.53
N LYS A 282 14.41 -14.65 -6.33
CA LYS A 282 14.38 -16.09 -6.02
C LYS A 282 15.39 -16.48 -4.91
#